data_f4d2997c0435994fdfa19653e53d0e9f
#
_entry.id   f4d2997c0435994fdfa19653e53d0e9f
#
_cell.length_a   1.000
_cell.length_b   1.000
_cell.length_c   1.000
_cell.angle_alpha   90.00
_cell.angle_beta   90.00
_cell.angle_gamma   90.00
#
_symmetry.space_group_name_H-M   'P 1'
#
loop_
_entity.id
_entity.type
_entity.pdbx_description
1 polymer ?
#
loop_
_entity_poly.entity_id
_entity_poly.type
_entity_poly.pdbx_seq_one_letter_code
_entity_poly.pdbx_strand_id
1 'polypeptide(L)'
;MKRVFSLFLCLLCVCAVTAQIRGNEIRVVVSPDHSDWVYRLNEKCTFTVRVLKAQNLLSDVKIDYELGPEMYPTEVKKDVVLKDGTLKLQGTMKTAGFLRCKVKAHVDGRTYEGLATSAYAPEQLQPVTKLPADFRDYWAKTLEEARKTPLNPLMTLLPERCTETDNVSQVSFQTKAWGARFYGILSIPKKEE
;
A
#
# COMPACT_ATOMS: atom_id res chain seq x y z
N MET A 1 30.61 38.66 -24.53
CA MET A 1 29.21 38.19 -24.32
C MET A 1 29.08 36.67 -24.41
N LYS A 2 29.59 35.97 -25.42
CA LYS A 2 29.46 34.49 -25.55
C LYS A 2 30.05 33.70 -24.36
N ARG A 3 31.21 34.12 -23.80
CA ARG A 3 31.84 33.44 -22.64
C ARG A 3 31.09 33.62 -21.33
N VAL A 4 30.45 34.77 -21.11
CA VAL A 4 29.60 35.02 -19.91
C VAL A 4 28.33 34.21 -19.98
N PHE A 5 27.73 34.06 -21.17
CA PHE A 5 26.52 33.27 -21.39
C PHE A 5 26.81 31.77 -21.16
N SER A 6 27.96 31.26 -21.58
CA SER A 6 28.39 29.88 -21.35
C SER A 6 28.60 29.59 -19.85
N LEU A 7 29.18 30.53 -19.10
CA LEU A 7 29.35 30.40 -17.64
C LEU A 7 27.99 30.38 -16.89
N PHE A 8 27.04 31.22 -17.33
CA PHE A 8 25.69 31.26 -16.76
C PHE A 8 24.91 29.99 -17.06
N LEU A 9 25.05 29.40 -18.25
CA LEU A 9 24.45 28.14 -18.64
C LEU A 9 25.04 26.96 -17.83
N CYS A 10 26.33 26.94 -17.58
CA CYS A 10 26.97 25.93 -16.71
C CYS A 10 26.50 26.06 -15.25
N LEU A 11 26.31 27.28 -14.74
CA LEU A 11 25.81 27.51 -13.39
C LEU A 11 24.34 27.03 -13.22
N LEU A 12 23.50 27.25 -14.24
CA LEU A 12 22.12 26.72 -14.28
C LEU A 12 22.06 25.18 -14.31
N CYS A 13 22.97 24.51 -15.04
CA CYS A 13 23.05 23.06 -15.06
C CYS A 13 23.49 22.48 -13.71
N VAL A 14 24.36 23.12 -12.96
CA VAL A 14 24.77 22.67 -11.62
C VAL A 14 23.62 22.77 -10.62
N CYS A 15 22.74 23.77 -10.72
CA CYS A 15 21.58 23.91 -9.87
C CYS A 15 20.50 22.84 -10.17
N ALA A 16 20.42 22.33 -11.41
CA ALA A 16 19.45 21.31 -11.79
C ALA A 16 19.79 19.91 -11.24
N VAL A 17 21.06 19.63 -10.95
CA VAL A 17 21.53 18.32 -10.45
C VAL A 17 21.21 18.11 -8.96
N THR A 18 20.88 19.15 -8.21
CA THR A 18 20.57 19.04 -6.77
C THR A 18 19.11 18.69 -6.45
N ALA A 19 18.25 18.58 -7.46
CA ALA A 19 16.86 18.15 -7.32
C ALA A 19 16.72 16.62 -7.34
N GLN A 20 17.65 15.88 -6.73
CA GLN A 20 17.39 14.47 -6.43
C GLN A 20 16.28 14.40 -5.40
N ILE A 21 15.18 13.74 -5.78
CA ILE A 21 14.14 13.35 -4.85
C ILE A 21 14.83 12.54 -3.75
N ARG A 22 15.07 13.15 -2.60
CA ARG A 22 15.51 12.43 -1.41
C ARG A 22 14.36 11.49 -1.04
N GLY A 23 14.46 10.23 -1.49
CA GLY A 23 13.61 9.18 -0.97
C GLY A 23 13.65 9.20 0.56
N ASN A 24 12.63 8.73 1.23
CA ASN A 24 12.58 8.70 2.69
C ASN A 24 13.89 8.14 3.23
N GLU A 25 14.72 9.02 3.76
CA GLU A 25 16.03 8.67 4.32
C GLU A 25 15.87 7.69 5.50
N ILE A 26 14.74 7.80 6.24
CA ILE A 26 14.41 6.92 7.36
C ILE A 26 13.44 5.84 6.91
N ARG A 27 13.79 4.59 7.23
CA ARG A 27 12.95 3.41 6.98
C ARG A 27 12.84 2.57 8.25
N VAL A 28 11.60 2.20 8.59
CA VAL A 28 11.30 1.22 9.63
C VAL A 28 11.01 -0.10 8.94
N VAL A 29 11.87 -1.08 9.14
CA VAL A 29 11.76 -2.42 8.56
C VAL A 29 11.36 -3.39 9.65
N VAL A 30 10.26 -4.09 9.46
CA VAL A 30 9.81 -5.18 10.32
C VAL A 30 9.75 -6.44 9.47
N SER A 31 10.39 -7.51 9.91
CA SER A 31 10.41 -8.77 9.18
C SER A 31 10.30 -9.96 10.12
N PRO A 32 9.48 -10.97 9.83
CA PRO A 32 9.44 -12.20 10.57
C PRO A 32 10.68 -13.06 10.25
N ASP A 33 10.91 -14.09 11.04
CA ASP A 33 12.04 -15.03 10.89
C ASP A 33 11.78 -16.11 9.82
N HIS A 34 10.53 -16.37 9.43
CA HIS A 34 10.22 -17.25 8.29
C HIS A 34 10.15 -16.46 6.98
N SER A 35 10.73 -17.00 5.92
CA SER A 35 10.77 -16.35 4.60
C SER A 35 9.42 -16.33 3.88
N ASP A 36 8.54 -17.29 4.15
CA ASP A 36 7.19 -17.41 3.61
C ASP A 36 6.14 -16.73 4.50
N TRP A 37 6.53 -16.25 5.69
CA TRP A 37 5.70 -15.58 6.70
C TRP A 37 4.54 -16.43 7.21
N VAL A 38 4.64 -17.77 7.08
CA VAL A 38 3.63 -18.74 7.51
C VAL A 38 4.11 -19.54 8.71
N TYR A 39 3.25 -19.72 9.68
CA TYR A 39 3.53 -20.37 10.96
C TYR A 39 2.44 -21.38 11.31
N ARG A 40 2.81 -22.40 12.07
CA ARG A 40 1.86 -23.34 12.68
C ARG A 40 1.28 -22.74 13.95
N LEU A 41 0.12 -23.24 14.37
CA LEU A 41 -0.47 -22.84 15.66
C LEU A 41 0.51 -23.13 16.80
N ASN A 42 0.60 -22.19 17.75
CA ASN A 42 1.52 -22.20 18.90
C ASN A 42 3.02 -22.09 18.53
N GLU A 43 3.37 -22.01 17.28
CA GLU A 43 4.75 -21.74 16.86
C GLU A 43 5.12 -20.32 17.21
N LYS A 44 6.40 -20.09 17.54
CA LYS A 44 6.91 -18.79 17.92
C LYS A 44 7.39 -18.03 16.67
N CYS A 45 6.80 -16.89 16.38
CA CYS A 45 7.28 -15.95 15.37
C CYS A 45 8.19 -14.92 16.03
N THR A 46 9.35 -14.65 15.44
CA THR A 46 10.25 -13.59 15.88
C THR A 46 10.31 -12.48 14.84
N PHE A 47 9.69 -11.35 15.13
CA PHE A 47 9.83 -10.16 14.31
C PHE A 47 11.13 -9.44 14.63
N THR A 48 11.93 -9.16 13.60
CA THR A 48 13.09 -8.30 13.69
C THR A 48 12.73 -6.90 13.22
N VAL A 49 12.77 -5.95 14.12
CA VAL A 49 12.56 -4.52 13.86
C VAL A 49 13.91 -3.86 13.61
N ARG A 50 14.03 -3.07 12.55
CA ARG A 50 15.22 -2.28 12.24
C ARG A 50 14.81 -0.87 11.82
N VAL A 51 15.46 0.13 12.38
CA VAL A 51 15.33 1.52 11.94
C VAL A 51 16.60 1.90 11.19
N LEU A 52 16.43 2.32 9.96
CA LEU A 52 17.53 2.63 9.04
C LEU A 52 17.48 4.11 8.65
N LYS A 53 18.66 4.74 8.59
CA LYS A 53 18.88 6.04 7.96
C LYS A 53 19.90 5.86 6.83
N ALA A 54 19.50 6.16 5.61
CA ALA A 54 20.35 5.96 4.41
C ALA A 54 21.01 4.56 4.37
N GLN A 55 20.22 3.49 4.65
CA GLN A 55 20.63 2.08 4.69
C GLN A 55 21.47 1.65 5.91
N ASN A 56 21.88 2.56 6.78
CA ASN A 56 22.61 2.24 8.01
C ASN A 56 21.65 2.14 9.20
N LEU A 57 21.94 1.24 10.16
CA LEU A 57 21.18 1.15 11.41
C LEU A 57 21.30 2.46 12.19
N LEU A 58 20.17 2.94 12.68
CA LEU A 58 20.10 4.16 13.47
C LEU A 58 19.95 3.79 14.95
N SER A 59 20.98 4.09 15.76
CA SER A 59 21.00 3.81 17.20
C SER A 59 20.19 4.84 18.00
N ASP A 60 19.85 4.46 19.23
CA ASP A 60 19.18 5.30 20.24
C ASP A 60 17.84 5.89 19.78
N VAL A 61 17.14 5.19 18.91
CA VAL A 61 15.82 5.60 18.42
C VAL A 61 14.73 5.17 19.39
N LYS A 62 13.83 6.07 19.72
CA LYS A 62 12.60 5.73 20.44
C LYS A 62 11.55 5.19 19.46
N ILE A 63 10.95 4.07 19.86
CA ILE A 63 9.85 3.46 19.11
C ILE A 63 8.65 3.20 20.02
N ASP A 64 7.47 3.23 19.40
CA ASP A 64 6.27 2.61 19.93
C ASP A 64 5.99 1.34 19.12
N TYR A 65 5.49 0.28 19.76
CA TYR A 65 5.07 -0.89 19.01
C TYR A 65 3.78 -1.50 19.55
N GLU A 66 3.10 -2.16 18.63
CA GLU A 66 1.92 -2.99 18.87
C GLU A 66 2.18 -4.38 18.31
N LEU A 67 1.96 -5.42 19.11
CA LEU A 67 2.09 -6.82 18.71
C LEU A 67 0.88 -7.61 19.17
N GLY A 68 0.29 -8.41 18.30
CA GLY A 68 -0.86 -9.25 18.62
C GLY A 68 -1.67 -9.62 17.38
N PRO A 69 -2.81 -10.30 17.57
CA PRO A 69 -3.75 -10.56 16.49
C PRO A 69 -4.11 -9.27 15.75
N GLU A 70 -4.29 -9.37 14.44
CA GLU A 70 -4.66 -8.21 13.61
C GLU A 70 -5.90 -7.51 14.19
N MET A 71 -5.84 -6.16 14.26
CA MET A 71 -6.84 -5.28 14.89
C MET A 71 -6.99 -5.40 16.42
N TYR A 72 -6.38 -6.39 17.07
CA TYR A 72 -6.50 -6.64 18.51
C TYR A 72 -5.12 -6.87 19.14
N PRO A 73 -4.24 -5.84 19.20
CA PRO A 73 -2.91 -6.00 19.79
C PRO A 73 -3.01 -6.40 21.25
N THR A 74 -2.24 -7.43 21.64
CA THR A 74 -2.17 -7.92 23.02
C THR A 74 -1.02 -7.30 23.80
N GLU A 75 -0.02 -6.78 23.10
CA GLU A 75 1.12 -6.07 23.67
C GLU A 75 1.26 -4.71 22.98
N VAL A 76 1.25 -3.63 23.80
CA VAL A 76 1.46 -2.26 23.34
C VAL A 76 2.51 -1.63 24.26
N LYS A 77 3.61 -1.16 23.66
CA LYS A 77 4.66 -0.45 24.40
C LYS A 77 5.02 0.84 23.69
N LYS A 78 5.33 1.86 24.50
CA LYS A 78 5.74 3.19 24.05
C LYS A 78 7.12 3.54 24.55
N ASP A 79 7.78 4.44 23.86
CA ASP A 79 9.08 5.01 24.22
C ASP A 79 10.18 3.96 24.45
N VAL A 80 10.10 2.82 23.77
CA VAL A 80 11.15 1.79 23.84
C VAL A 80 12.37 2.26 23.04
N VAL A 81 13.54 2.26 23.67
CA VAL A 81 14.78 2.72 23.04
C VAL A 81 15.48 1.56 22.35
N LEU A 82 15.71 1.70 21.05
CA LEU A 82 16.55 0.81 20.25
C LEU A 82 18.01 1.26 20.34
N LYS A 83 18.78 0.69 21.29
CA LYS A 83 20.19 1.09 21.48
C LYS A 83 21.04 0.84 20.23
N ASP A 84 20.86 -0.31 19.58
CA ASP A 84 21.65 -0.74 18.41
C ASP A 84 20.83 -0.66 17.10
N GLY A 85 19.76 0.11 17.07
CA GLY A 85 18.88 0.24 15.90
C GLY A 85 18.08 -1.03 15.55
N THR A 86 18.13 -2.07 16.43
CA THR A 86 17.46 -3.35 16.20
C THR A 86 16.73 -3.82 17.47
N LEU A 87 15.55 -4.42 17.29
CA LEU A 87 14.78 -5.07 18.36
C LEU A 87 14.16 -6.36 17.84
N LYS A 88 14.18 -7.41 18.66
CA LYS A 88 13.45 -8.65 18.39
C LYS A 88 12.22 -8.73 19.27
N LEU A 89 11.06 -8.93 18.64
CA LEU A 89 9.77 -9.10 19.30
C LEU A 89 9.24 -10.49 18.99
N GLN A 90 8.71 -11.17 19.99
CA GLN A 90 8.21 -12.53 19.84
C GLN A 90 6.71 -12.59 20.09
N GLY A 91 6.01 -13.30 19.20
CA GLY A 91 4.59 -13.54 19.35
C GLY A 91 4.21 -14.95 18.91
N THR A 92 3.01 -15.36 19.24
CA THR A 92 2.43 -16.64 18.82
C THR A 92 0.92 -16.52 18.77
N MET A 93 0.27 -17.42 18.01
CA MET A 93 -1.19 -17.53 17.98
C MET A 93 -1.63 -18.97 18.26
N LYS A 94 -2.73 -19.10 19.02
CA LYS A 94 -3.36 -20.39 19.36
C LYS A 94 -4.47 -20.78 18.38
N THR A 95 -4.94 -19.83 17.58
CA THR A 95 -6.00 -19.99 16.59
C THR A 95 -5.52 -19.50 15.23
N ALA A 96 -6.10 -20.04 14.16
CA ALA A 96 -5.82 -19.57 12.80
C ALA A 96 -6.12 -18.08 12.67
N GLY A 97 -5.24 -17.34 11.98
CA GLY A 97 -5.36 -15.89 11.86
C GLY A 97 -4.06 -15.22 11.48
N PHE A 98 -3.96 -13.95 11.82
CA PHE A 98 -2.82 -13.10 11.45
C PHE A 98 -2.25 -12.42 12.69
N LEU A 99 -0.95 -12.62 12.94
CA LEU A 99 -0.18 -11.93 13.97
C LEU A 99 0.49 -10.72 13.35
N ARG A 100 0.18 -9.53 13.84
CA ARG A 100 0.70 -8.27 13.32
C ARG A 100 1.65 -7.61 14.30
N CYS A 101 2.78 -7.16 13.79
CA CYS A 101 3.71 -6.27 14.47
C CYS A 101 3.72 -4.92 13.76
N LYS A 102 3.25 -3.87 14.42
CA LYS A 102 3.27 -2.48 13.95
C LYS A 102 4.23 -1.69 14.81
N VAL A 103 5.09 -0.90 14.17
CA VAL A 103 6.13 -0.11 14.83
C VAL A 103 6.09 1.33 14.33
N LYS A 104 6.20 2.28 15.25
CA LYS A 104 6.36 3.71 14.98
C LYS A 104 7.69 4.17 15.55
N ALA A 105 8.58 4.67 14.70
CA ALA A 105 9.86 5.22 15.11
C ALA A 105 9.80 6.76 15.11
N HIS A 106 10.31 7.36 16.19
CA HIS A 106 10.33 8.81 16.37
C HIS A 106 11.75 9.33 16.09
N VAL A 107 11.93 9.99 14.96
CA VAL A 107 13.25 10.48 14.49
C VAL A 107 13.10 11.93 14.04
N ASP A 108 13.94 12.83 14.56
CA ASP A 108 14.00 14.24 14.19
C ASP A 108 12.62 14.94 14.21
N GLY A 109 11.81 14.65 15.25
CA GLY A 109 10.47 15.22 15.42
C GLY A 109 9.40 14.69 14.46
N ARG A 110 9.71 13.65 13.69
CA ARG A 110 8.80 12.97 12.76
C ARG A 110 8.58 11.53 13.18
N THR A 111 7.43 10.97 12.77
CA THR A 111 7.08 9.58 13.00
C THR A 111 7.12 8.79 11.70
N TYR A 112 7.80 7.64 11.72
CA TYR A 112 7.91 6.71 10.60
C TYR A 112 7.33 5.36 11.00
N GLU A 113 6.55 4.74 10.14
CA GLU A 113 5.88 3.49 10.44
C GLU A 113 6.49 2.31 9.68
N GLY A 114 6.54 1.16 10.34
CA GLY A 114 6.85 -0.15 9.77
C GLY A 114 5.85 -1.19 10.25
N LEU A 115 5.56 -2.17 9.41
CA LEU A 115 4.53 -3.16 9.64
C LEU A 115 4.94 -4.50 9.02
N ALA A 116 4.71 -5.60 9.76
CA ALA A 116 4.73 -6.95 9.22
C ALA A 116 3.59 -7.77 9.83
N THR A 117 3.04 -8.69 9.04
CA THR A 117 1.94 -9.56 9.45
C THR A 117 2.25 -11.00 9.06
N SER A 118 2.32 -11.90 10.03
CA SER A 118 2.55 -13.33 9.81
C SER A 118 1.25 -14.10 9.86
N ALA A 119 1.08 -15.06 8.95
CA ALA A 119 -0.09 -15.92 8.86
C ALA A 119 0.09 -17.18 9.74
N TYR A 120 -0.93 -17.52 10.50
CA TYR A 120 -0.96 -18.73 11.33
C TYR A 120 -2.04 -19.67 10.82
N ALA A 121 -1.64 -20.85 10.33
CA ALA A 121 -2.51 -21.88 9.76
C ALA A 121 -3.61 -21.28 8.84
N PRO A 122 -3.24 -20.51 7.81
CA PRO A 122 -4.21 -19.78 6.97
C PRO A 122 -5.21 -20.72 6.27
N GLU A 123 -4.83 -21.97 6.04
CA GLU A 123 -5.69 -23.02 5.48
C GLU A 123 -6.85 -23.41 6.39
N GLN A 124 -6.78 -23.08 7.69
CA GLN A 124 -7.81 -23.38 8.68
C GLN A 124 -8.77 -22.20 8.90
N LEU A 125 -8.56 -21.07 8.21
CA LEU A 125 -9.44 -19.92 8.31
C LEU A 125 -10.83 -20.25 7.75
N GLN A 126 -11.84 -19.94 8.54
CA GLN A 126 -13.23 -20.10 8.15
C GLN A 126 -13.88 -18.72 7.94
N PRO A 127 -14.72 -18.56 6.92
CA PRO A 127 -15.50 -17.34 6.75
C PRO A 127 -16.35 -17.06 8.00
N VAL A 128 -16.26 -15.84 8.53
CA VAL A 128 -17.09 -15.41 9.68
C VAL A 128 -18.51 -15.03 9.27
N THR A 129 -18.73 -14.82 7.97
CA THR A 129 -20.06 -14.51 7.41
C THR A 129 -20.44 -15.56 6.39
N LYS A 130 -21.74 -15.81 6.29
CA LYS A 130 -22.32 -16.64 5.24
C LYS A 130 -23.05 -15.75 4.24
N LEU A 131 -23.07 -16.16 2.98
CA LEU A 131 -23.92 -15.50 2.01
C LEU A 131 -25.38 -15.61 2.45
N PRO A 132 -26.19 -14.53 2.33
CA PRO A 132 -27.64 -14.61 2.50
C PRO A 132 -28.22 -15.73 1.63
N ALA A 133 -29.28 -16.38 2.09
CA ALA A 133 -29.89 -17.51 1.39
C ALA A 133 -30.37 -17.13 -0.02
N ASP A 134 -30.83 -15.90 -0.17
CA ASP A 134 -31.32 -15.32 -1.43
C ASP A 134 -30.27 -14.61 -2.26
N PHE A 135 -28.99 -14.64 -1.88
CA PHE A 135 -27.93 -13.86 -2.54
C PHE A 135 -27.88 -14.09 -4.05
N ARG A 136 -27.94 -15.34 -4.49
CA ARG A 136 -27.86 -15.69 -5.92
C ARG A 136 -29.11 -15.22 -6.67
N ASP A 137 -30.28 -15.44 -6.11
CA ASP A 137 -31.55 -15.08 -6.74
C ASP A 137 -31.71 -13.55 -6.81
N TYR A 138 -31.34 -12.86 -5.73
CA TYR A 138 -31.30 -11.39 -5.71
C TYR A 138 -30.41 -10.83 -6.81
N TRP A 139 -29.18 -11.33 -6.94
CA TRP A 139 -28.26 -10.84 -7.96
C TRP A 139 -28.65 -11.24 -9.37
N ALA A 140 -29.19 -12.44 -9.58
CA ALA A 140 -29.72 -12.87 -10.87
C ALA A 140 -30.81 -11.93 -11.35
N LYS A 141 -31.79 -11.65 -10.50
CA LYS A 141 -32.89 -10.72 -10.78
C LYS A 141 -32.39 -9.30 -11.03
N THR A 142 -31.50 -8.81 -10.17
CA THR A 142 -30.94 -7.45 -10.30
C THR A 142 -30.16 -7.27 -11.60
N LEU A 143 -29.39 -8.28 -12.02
CA LEU A 143 -28.66 -8.26 -13.28
C LEU A 143 -29.59 -8.33 -14.48
N GLU A 144 -30.65 -9.12 -14.40
CA GLU A 144 -31.68 -9.20 -15.45
C GLU A 144 -32.34 -7.83 -15.64
N GLU A 145 -32.75 -7.16 -14.54
CA GLU A 145 -33.30 -5.82 -14.61
C GLU A 145 -32.29 -4.79 -15.16
N ALA A 146 -31.04 -4.84 -14.73
CA ALA A 146 -30.00 -3.94 -15.22
C ALA A 146 -29.76 -4.11 -16.73
N ARG A 147 -29.79 -5.34 -17.24
CA ARG A 147 -29.58 -5.66 -18.68
C ARG A 147 -30.70 -5.14 -19.57
N LYS A 148 -31.88 -4.84 -19.04
CA LYS A 148 -32.96 -4.19 -19.81
C LYS A 148 -32.65 -2.75 -20.17
N THR A 149 -31.71 -2.11 -19.48
CA THR A 149 -31.30 -0.73 -19.74
C THR A 149 -30.19 -0.70 -20.78
N PRO A 150 -30.36 0.00 -21.91
CA PRO A 150 -29.29 0.19 -22.89
C PRO A 150 -28.10 0.93 -22.24
N LEU A 151 -26.90 0.48 -22.52
CA LEU A 151 -25.69 1.12 -21.96
C LEU A 151 -25.48 2.56 -22.43
N ASN A 152 -25.91 2.89 -23.67
CA ASN A 152 -25.75 4.21 -24.30
C ASN A 152 -24.36 4.82 -23.98
N PRO A 153 -23.26 4.16 -24.39
CA PRO A 153 -21.93 4.61 -24.02
C PRO A 153 -21.62 5.93 -24.72
N LEU A 154 -21.03 6.84 -23.98
CA LEU A 154 -20.44 8.07 -24.51
C LEU A 154 -18.94 8.03 -24.21
N MET A 155 -18.13 8.39 -25.19
CA MET A 155 -16.68 8.45 -25.07
C MET A 155 -16.19 9.77 -25.66
N THR A 156 -15.44 10.51 -24.84
CA THR A 156 -14.83 11.79 -25.23
C THR A 156 -13.34 11.69 -25.02
N LEU A 157 -12.54 11.83 -26.08
CA LEU A 157 -11.09 11.85 -25.98
C LEU A 157 -10.64 13.05 -25.15
N LEU A 158 -9.63 12.85 -24.30
CA LEU A 158 -8.98 13.87 -23.49
C LEU A 158 -7.55 14.08 -24.01
N PRO A 159 -7.35 14.93 -25.06
CA PRO A 159 -6.05 15.06 -25.71
C PRO A 159 -4.93 15.44 -24.74
N GLU A 160 -5.24 16.26 -23.73
CA GLU A 160 -4.31 16.73 -22.71
C GLU A 160 -3.82 15.61 -21.76
N ARG A 161 -4.45 14.44 -21.80
CA ARG A 161 -4.11 13.26 -21.01
C ARG A 161 -3.55 12.12 -21.85
N CYS A 162 -3.58 12.25 -23.18
CA CYS A 162 -3.02 11.25 -24.08
C CYS A 162 -1.48 11.28 -24.01
N THR A 163 -0.87 10.10 -24.18
CA THR A 163 0.59 9.94 -24.30
C THR A 163 0.95 9.53 -25.72
N GLU A 164 2.23 9.30 -25.97
CA GLU A 164 2.67 8.73 -27.27
C GLU A 164 2.13 7.32 -27.48
N THR A 165 1.96 6.55 -26.40
CA THR A 165 1.55 5.14 -26.42
C THR A 165 0.07 4.93 -26.16
N ASP A 166 -0.65 5.89 -25.54
CA ASP A 166 -2.00 5.67 -25.04
C ASP A 166 -2.96 6.80 -25.42
N ASN A 167 -4.17 6.43 -25.78
CA ASN A 167 -5.32 7.32 -25.88
C ASN A 167 -6.11 7.29 -24.58
N VAL A 168 -6.37 8.45 -23.99
CA VAL A 168 -7.15 8.58 -22.76
C VAL A 168 -8.46 9.27 -23.05
N SER A 169 -9.56 8.66 -22.62
CA SER A 169 -10.92 9.17 -22.84
C SER A 169 -11.71 9.19 -21.54
N GLN A 170 -12.56 10.20 -21.41
CA GLN A 170 -13.67 10.14 -20.48
C GLN A 170 -14.77 9.26 -21.08
N VAL A 171 -15.21 8.27 -20.32
CA VAL A 171 -16.31 7.39 -20.72
C VAL A 171 -17.48 7.53 -19.76
N SER A 172 -18.67 7.35 -20.26
CA SER A 172 -19.84 7.20 -19.41
C SER A 172 -20.85 6.25 -20.04
N PHE A 173 -21.60 5.55 -19.20
CA PHE A 173 -22.67 4.67 -19.63
C PHE A 173 -23.87 4.75 -18.69
N GLN A 174 -25.03 4.46 -19.24
CA GLN A 174 -26.27 4.49 -18.50
C GLN A 174 -26.39 3.25 -17.61
N THR A 175 -26.79 3.46 -16.35
CA THR A 175 -26.92 2.38 -15.36
C THR A 175 -28.37 2.08 -14.99
N LYS A 176 -29.28 3.04 -15.24
CA LYS A 176 -30.73 2.90 -14.97
C LYS A 176 -31.54 3.60 -16.04
N ALA A 177 -32.77 3.12 -16.26
CA ALA A 177 -33.70 3.64 -17.27
C ALA A 177 -33.99 5.15 -17.12
N TRP A 178 -33.96 5.69 -15.90
CA TRP A 178 -34.22 7.11 -15.61
C TRP A 178 -33.01 8.04 -15.78
N GLY A 179 -31.95 7.59 -16.49
CA GLY A 179 -30.87 8.43 -16.93
C GLY A 179 -29.64 8.51 -16.00
N ALA A 180 -29.57 7.74 -14.91
CA ALA A 180 -28.37 7.67 -14.10
C ALA A 180 -27.19 7.12 -14.91
N ARG A 181 -26.05 7.82 -14.88
CA ARG A 181 -24.85 7.45 -15.62
C ARG A 181 -23.68 7.20 -14.67
N PHE A 182 -22.88 6.20 -15.02
CA PHE A 182 -21.57 5.99 -14.44
C PHE A 182 -20.52 6.66 -15.30
N TYR A 183 -19.53 7.31 -14.69
CA TYR A 183 -18.44 8.00 -15.36
C TYR A 183 -17.12 7.37 -14.99
N GLY A 184 -16.18 7.31 -15.94
CA GLY A 184 -14.84 6.78 -15.73
C GLY A 184 -13.84 7.36 -16.71
N ILE A 185 -12.58 7.00 -16.49
CA ILE A 185 -11.48 7.28 -17.41
C ILE A 185 -11.05 5.93 -18.01
N LEU A 186 -10.92 5.89 -19.33
CA LEU A 186 -10.48 4.75 -20.10
C LEU A 186 -9.17 5.09 -20.80
N SER A 187 -8.12 4.31 -20.54
CA SER A 187 -6.86 4.36 -21.28
C SER A 187 -6.78 3.16 -22.22
N ILE A 188 -6.52 3.40 -23.48
CA ILE A 188 -6.39 2.38 -24.51
C ILE A 188 -5.03 2.55 -25.19
N PRO A 189 -4.17 1.52 -25.21
CA PRO A 189 -2.94 1.57 -25.98
C PRO A 189 -3.20 1.88 -27.44
N LYS A 190 -2.39 2.76 -28.02
CA LYS A 190 -2.36 2.95 -29.47
C LYS A 190 -1.82 1.69 -30.10
N LYS A 191 -2.42 1.24 -31.19
CA LYS A 191 -1.82 0.15 -31.97
C LYS A 191 -0.49 0.64 -32.54
N GLU A 192 0.57 -0.15 -32.36
CA GLU A 192 1.77 0.01 -33.17
C GLU A 192 1.34 -0.25 -34.65
N GLU A 193 1.62 0.72 -35.53
CA GLU A 193 1.47 0.58 -36.98
C GLU A 193 2.66 -0.21 -37.56
#